data_28212d77a94ec42256a885081a3fcf47
#
_entry.id   28212d77a94ec42256a885081a3fcf47
#
_cell.length_a   1.000
_cell.length_b   1.000
_cell.length_c   1.000
_cell.angle_alpha   90.00
_cell.angle_beta   90.00
_cell.angle_gamma   90.00
#
_symmetry.space_group_name_H-M   'P 1'
#
loop_
_entity.id
_entity.type
_entity.pdbx_description
1 polymer ?
#
loop_
_entity_poly.entity_id
_entity_poly.type
_entity_poly.pdbx_seq_one_letter_code
_entity_poly.pdbx_strand_id
1 'polypeptide(L)'
;MTQPLKTLINADSLDFALRHITTYYDTDFFPRTEEFLAIGHSWGEVKHHILESDLDHILSAPPLVEPWPKTRSGFRIVHRPEPLDSIVYAALAKTIASNVETARASPEVACSYRISESDRSFFADGSGFNVYRERCENLSADFPFVLSADISDFYNKIYLHRLQNAIQTATDDPPGISKRIEYFLTALNTRASQGIPVGPASSIIMAEATLIDADQFIYGRGFEHVRYVDDFRIFGNSLQELQSLLQDFCVYLHENQRLSLSPEKTRISKSEDFINQELNNQYQLEKLEILGAIEVVNPYTMEIEDVDFVVIENAGAVLLDALTRITKFETLDLGVIRAIVRRARAHGIKDIAGCLMEHIAFFAPAVNDIALYLDSITDADFVSSFAAQLQGLCDHSASNIRAVRLWLEWYFSRHEELLSFGRIRAFVFSSKRLRPQARAAITMNNQAWIKDRKNQLLHYAYWDRRSILLAAQVLSKDEREKWLGPIIKGESLDRMDKWMAKWVIDGAPDEFPLDDDLPF
;
A
#
# COMPACT_ATOMS: atom_id res chain seq x y z
N MET A 1 -29.17 2.09 -9.93
CA MET A 1 -28.15 1.97 -11.00
C MET A 1 -27.93 0.50 -11.28
N THR A 2 -28.77 -0.05 -12.11
CA THR A 2 -28.99 -1.50 -12.26
C THR A 2 -28.38 -2.08 -13.56
N GLN A 3 -27.25 -1.57 -14.03
CA GLN A 3 -26.59 -2.14 -15.20
C GLN A 3 -25.46 -3.06 -14.77
N PRO A 4 -25.36 -4.28 -15.33
CA PRO A 4 -24.27 -5.20 -15.07
C PRO A 4 -22.91 -4.58 -15.37
N LEU A 5 -21.90 -4.94 -14.57
CA LEU A 5 -20.53 -4.42 -14.71
C LEU A 5 -19.90 -4.72 -16.07
N LYS A 6 -20.33 -5.78 -16.77
CA LYS A 6 -19.86 -6.11 -18.14
C LYS A 6 -20.07 -4.99 -19.17
N THR A 7 -20.88 -3.98 -18.86
CA THR A 7 -21.03 -2.80 -19.72
C THR A 7 -19.92 -1.76 -19.53
N LEU A 8 -19.12 -1.90 -18.49
CA LEU A 8 -18.08 -0.94 -18.07
C LEU A 8 -16.67 -1.56 -18.06
N ILE A 9 -16.58 -2.78 -17.56
CA ILE A 9 -15.35 -3.56 -17.46
C ILE A 9 -15.48 -4.85 -18.27
N ASN A 10 -14.37 -5.34 -18.77
CA ASN A 10 -14.33 -6.58 -19.55
C ASN A 10 -13.51 -7.68 -18.85
N ALA A 11 -13.42 -8.85 -19.46
CA ALA A 11 -12.64 -9.96 -18.93
C ALA A 11 -11.14 -9.61 -18.79
N ASP A 12 -10.59 -8.85 -19.74
CA ASP A 12 -9.17 -8.51 -19.76
C ASP A 12 -8.81 -7.57 -18.61
N SER A 13 -9.68 -6.58 -18.29
CA SER A 13 -9.48 -5.68 -17.14
C SER A 13 -9.55 -6.42 -15.79
N LEU A 14 -10.40 -7.46 -15.69
CA LEU A 14 -10.45 -8.34 -14.51
C LEU A 14 -9.23 -9.25 -14.41
N ASP A 15 -8.79 -9.84 -15.53
CA ASP A 15 -7.58 -10.66 -15.57
C ASP A 15 -6.34 -9.83 -15.23
N PHE A 16 -6.26 -8.59 -15.70
CA PHE A 16 -5.24 -7.62 -15.26
C PHE A 16 -5.33 -7.36 -13.75
N ALA A 17 -6.52 -7.07 -13.23
CA ALA A 17 -6.71 -6.75 -11.81
C ALA A 17 -6.23 -7.89 -10.90
N LEU A 18 -6.57 -9.14 -11.23
CA LEU A 18 -6.10 -10.31 -10.47
C LEU A 18 -4.57 -10.44 -10.57
N ARG A 19 -3.98 -10.36 -11.77
CA ARG A 19 -2.52 -10.43 -11.94
C ARG A 19 -1.81 -9.31 -11.18
N HIS A 20 -2.31 -8.09 -11.26
CA HIS A 20 -1.74 -6.96 -10.55
C HIS A 20 -1.73 -7.19 -9.05
N ILE A 21 -2.87 -7.55 -8.45
CA ILE A 21 -3.00 -7.75 -7.01
C ILE A 21 -2.21 -8.97 -6.53
N THR A 22 -2.15 -10.05 -7.30
CA THR A 22 -1.36 -11.23 -6.92
C THR A 22 0.13 -10.99 -7.04
N THR A 23 0.57 -10.10 -7.93
CA THR A 23 1.99 -9.72 -8.09
C THR A 23 2.41 -8.63 -7.11
N TYR A 24 1.66 -7.53 -7.04
CA TYR A 24 2.08 -6.30 -6.34
C TYR A 24 1.31 -6.02 -5.04
N TYR A 25 0.43 -6.90 -4.58
CA TYR A 25 -0.51 -6.71 -3.47
C TYR A 25 -1.67 -5.75 -3.78
N ASP A 26 -2.70 -5.85 -2.98
CA ASP A 26 -3.82 -4.91 -2.94
C ASP A 26 -3.46 -3.63 -2.17
N THR A 27 -2.54 -3.75 -1.21
CA THR A 27 -1.95 -2.66 -0.41
C THR A 27 -0.76 -3.17 0.39
N ASP A 28 0.28 -2.38 0.57
CA ASP A 28 1.47 -2.70 1.37
C ASP A 28 1.29 -2.45 2.88
N PHE A 29 0.19 -1.81 3.30
CA PHE A 29 -0.09 -1.52 4.71
C PHE A 29 -0.63 -2.71 5.50
N PHE A 30 -1.11 -3.74 4.84
CA PHE A 30 -1.68 -4.93 5.48
C PHE A 30 -0.98 -6.19 4.99
N PRO A 31 -0.84 -7.23 5.85
CA PRO A 31 -0.35 -8.52 5.38
C PRO A 31 -1.22 -9.09 4.24
N ARG A 32 -0.60 -9.81 3.31
CA ARG A 32 -1.35 -10.53 2.26
C ARG A 32 -2.45 -11.39 2.86
N THR A 33 -3.54 -11.51 2.13
CA THR A 33 -4.69 -12.29 2.58
C THR A 33 -4.98 -13.43 1.62
N GLU A 34 -5.30 -14.59 2.18
CA GLU A 34 -5.53 -15.84 1.47
C GLU A 34 -6.81 -15.81 0.62
N GLU A 35 -7.67 -14.81 0.82
CA GLU A 35 -8.86 -14.59 -0.01
C GLU A 35 -8.50 -14.43 -1.49
N PHE A 36 -7.37 -13.82 -1.82
CA PHE A 36 -6.94 -13.71 -3.22
C PHE A 36 -6.52 -15.06 -3.82
N LEU A 37 -6.01 -16.00 -3.03
CA LEU A 37 -5.77 -17.38 -3.47
C LEU A 37 -7.09 -18.10 -3.76
N ALA A 38 -8.08 -17.95 -2.88
CA ALA A 38 -9.41 -18.52 -3.08
C ALA A 38 -10.12 -17.93 -4.32
N ILE A 39 -9.96 -16.62 -4.57
CA ILE A 39 -10.42 -15.94 -5.79
C ILE A 39 -9.74 -16.54 -7.02
N GLY A 40 -8.41 -16.64 -7.01
CA GLY A 40 -7.64 -17.24 -8.10
C GLY A 40 -8.04 -18.69 -8.39
N HIS A 41 -8.21 -19.51 -7.34
CA HIS A 41 -8.67 -20.89 -7.44
C HIS A 41 -10.05 -21.03 -8.09
N SER A 42 -10.95 -20.08 -7.87
CA SER A 42 -12.30 -20.06 -8.44
C SER A 42 -12.48 -19.00 -9.54
N TRP A 43 -11.39 -18.56 -10.18
CA TRP A 43 -11.36 -17.35 -11.02
C TRP A 43 -12.44 -17.29 -12.10
N GLY A 44 -12.73 -18.39 -12.79
CA GLY A 44 -13.77 -18.44 -13.80
C GLY A 44 -15.18 -18.10 -13.25
N GLU A 45 -15.50 -18.63 -12.06
CA GLU A 45 -16.77 -18.35 -11.38
C GLU A 45 -16.82 -16.92 -10.84
N VAL A 46 -15.70 -16.43 -10.27
CA VAL A 46 -15.56 -15.07 -9.75
C VAL A 46 -15.73 -14.05 -10.88
N LYS A 47 -15.02 -14.24 -11.99
CA LYS A 47 -15.08 -13.36 -13.16
C LYS A 47 -16.50 -13.29 -13.74
N HIS A 48 -17.16 -14.43 -13.90
CA HIS A 48 -18.55 -14.49 -14.34
C HIS A 48 -19.48 -13.75 -13.37
N HIS A 49 -19.32 -13.99 -12.06
CA HIS A 49 -20.13 -13.31 -11.05
C HIS A 49 -19.97 -11.78 -11.10
N ILE A 50 -18.73 -11.27 -11.20
CA ILE A 50 -18.48 -9.83 -11.27
C ILE A 50 -19.13 -9.23 -12.53
N LEU A 51 -18.94 -9.85 -13.69
CA LEU A 51 -19.45 -9.32 -14.96
C LEU A 51 -20.98 -9.29 -15.02
N GLU A 52 -21.66 -10.29 -14.46
CA GLU A 52 -23.13 -10.37 -14.46
C GLU A 52 -23.81 -9.61 -13.32
N SER A 53 -23.03 -9.17 -12.32
CA SER A 53 -23.57 -8.40 -11.19
C SER A 53 -23.55 -6.89 -11.48
N ASP A 54 -24.39 -6.15 -10.78
CA ASP A 54 -24.23 -4.71 -10.63
C ASP A 54 -23.38 -4.38 -9.37
N LEU A 55 -22.97 -3.14 -9.24
CA LEU A 55 -22.15 -2.70 -8.11
C LEU A 55 -22.81 -2.90 -6.74
N ASP A 56 -24.14 -2.79 -6.66
CA ASP A 56 -24.87 -2.94 -5.40
C ASP A 56 -24.80 -4.37 -4.85
N HIS A 57 -24.63 -5.36 -5.73
CA HIS A 57 -24.52 -6.77 -5.35
C HIS A 57 -23.09 -7.24 -5.07
N ILE A 58 -22.07 -6.45 -5.45
CA ILE A 58 -20.68 -6.79 -5.23
C ILE A 58 -20.16 -6.22 -3.91
N LEU A 59 -20.47 -4.96 -3.62
CA LEU A 59 -20.05 -4.27 -2.40
C LEU A 59 -20.67 -4.92 -1.16
N SER A 60 -19.94 -5.80 -0.51
CA SER A 60 -20.44 -6.68 0.54
C SER A 60 -20.03 -6.31 1.95
N ALA A 61 -18.87 -5.67 2.13
CA ALA A 61 -18.32 -5.35 3.44
C ALA A 61 -17.59 -4.00 3.46
N PRO A 62 -17.60 -3.28 4.60
CA PRO A 62 -16.78 -2.09 4.74
C PRO A 62 -15.28 -2.45 4.70
N PRO A 63 -14.42 -1.52 4.19
CA PRO A 63 -12.98 -1.73 4.18
C PRO A 63 -12.41 -1.86 5.59
N LEU A 64 -11.31 -2.58 5.73
CA LEU A 64 -10.50 -2.49 6.93
C LEU A 64 -9.81 -1.12 6.98
N VAL A 65 -9.78 -0.51 8.16
CA VAL A 65 -9.22 0.82 8.38
C VAL A 65 -8.24 0.77 9.55
N GLU A 66 -7.01 1.25 9.28
CA GLU A 66 -5.96 1.29 10.31
C GLU A 66 -5.25 2.65 10.35
N PRO A 67 -4.90 3.16 11.54
CA PRO A 67 -4.00 4.29 11.68
C PRO A 67 -2.55 3.82 11.47
N TRP A 68 -1.92 4.28 10.39
CA TRP A 68 -0.53 4.00 10.07
C TRP A 68 0.37 5.15 10.55
N PRO A 69 1.45 4.88 11.30
CA PRO A 69 2.32 5.93 11.82
C PRO A 69 3.04 6.67 10.69
N LYS A 70 3.15 8.00 10.80
CA LYS A 70 3.97 8.84 9.93
C LYS A 70 5.39 8.94 10.49
N THR A 71 6.34 9.30 9.63
CA THR A 71 7.76 9.37 9.98
C THR A 71 8.12 10.45 11.02
N ARG A 72 7.35 11.53 11.09
CA ARG A 72 7.56 12.60 12.08
C ARG A 72 6.65 12.42 13.28
N SER A 73 5.36 12.62 13.06
CA SER A 73 4.35 12.51 14.11
C SER A 73 2.97 12.28 13.50
N GLY A 74 2.06 11.74 14.31
CA GLY A 74 0.69 11.48 13.90
C GLY A 74 0.53 10.21 13.07
N PHE A 75 -0.66 10.07 12.48
CA PHE A 75 -1.07 8.87 11.76
C PHE A 75 -1.69 9.24 10.41
N ARG A 76 -1.54 8.36 9.44
CA ARG A 76 -2.31 8.33 8.19
C ARG A 76 -3.36 7.23 8.33
N ILE A 77 -4.57 7.50 7.91
CA ILE A 77 -5.60 6.46 7.84
C ILE A 77 -5.41 5.70 6.54
N VAL A 78 -5.18 4.40 6.66
CA VAL A 78 -4.99 3.49 5.51
C VAL A 78 -6.15 2.52 5.41
N HIS A 79 -6.41 2.05 4.20
CA HIS A 79 -7.60 1.27 3.89
C HIS A 79 -7.22 -0.01 3.16
N ARG A 80 -7.93 -1.08 3.48
CA ARG A 80 -7.99 -2.28 2.65
C ARG A 80 -9.45 -2.53 2.27
N PRO A 81 -9.84 -2.35 1.01
CA PRO A 81 -11.14 -2.79 0.54
C PRO A 81 -11.30 -4.30 0.70
N GLU A 82 -12.52 -4.78 0.66
CA GLU A 82 -12.80 -6.20 0.60
C GLU A 82 -12.14 -6.80 -0.67
N PRO A 83 -11.68 -8.07 -0.68
CA PRO A 83 -10.93 -8.63 -1.81
C PRO A 83 -11.63 -8.55 -3.17
N LEU A 84 -12.95 -8.77 -3.24
CA LEU A 84 -13.70 -8.56 -4.49
C LEU A 84 -13.76 -7.09 -4.88
N ASP A 85 -13.95 -6.20 -3.89
CA ASP A 85 -13.95 -4.76 -4.12
C ASP A 85 -12.59 -4.28 -4.60
N SER A 86 -11.49 -4.87 -4.10
CA SER A 86 -10.13 -4.59 -4.58
C SER A 86 -9.96 -4.98 -6.06
N ILE A 87 -10.46 -6.14 -6.47
CA ILE A 87 -10.45 -6.60 -7.88
C ILE A 87 -11.28 -5.65 -8.76
N VAL A 88 -12.50 -5.31 -8.33
CA VAL A 88 -13.38 -4.39 -9.09
C VAL A 88 -12.77 -3.00 -9.18
N TYR A 89 -12.19 -2.50 -8.10
CA TYR A 89 -11.53 -1.19 -8.10
C TYR A 89 -10.33 -1.15 -9.05
N ALA A 90 -9.52 -2.20 -9.06
CA ALA A 90 -8.41 -2.31 -10.00
C ALA A 90 -8.89 -2.42 -11.45
N ALA A 91 -9.95 -3.19 -11.73
CA ALA A 91 -10.51 -3.30 -13.07
C ALA A 91 -11.12 -1.97 -13.56
N LEU A 92 -11.85 -1.24 -12.70
CA LEU A 92 -12.36 0.09 -13.02
C LEU A 92 -11.23 1.09 -13.28
N ALA A 93 -10.19 1.08 -12.47
CA ALA A 93 -9.01 1.92 -12.68
C ALA A 93 -8.29 1.58 -14.00
N LYS A 94 -8.17 0.30 -14.35
CA LYS A 94 -7.55 -0.14 -15.62
C LYS A 94 -8.27 0.42 -16.85
N THR A 95 -9.60 0.51 -16.82
CA THR A 95 -10.37 1.02 -17.96
C THR A 95 -10.16 2.51 -18.25
N ILE A 96 -9.71 3.30 -17.26
CA ILE A 96 -9.48 4.73 -17.42
C ILE A 96 -8.00 5.11 -17.42
N ALA A 97 -7.11 4.19 -17.05
CA ALA A 97 -5.69 4.46 -16.77
C ALA A 97 -4.98 5.14 -17.94
N SER A 98 -5.10 4.61 -19.16
CA SER A 98 -4.46 5.17 -20.37
C SER A 98 -4.98 6.58 -20.72
N ASN A 99 -6.27 6.82 -20.56
CA ASN A 99 -6.88 8.12 -20.81
C ASN A 99 -6.39 9.16 -19.78
N VAL A 100 -6.35 8.78 -18.50
CA VAL A 100 -5.81 9.64 -17.44
C VAL A 100 -4.35 9.98 -17.73
N GLU A 101 -3.53 9.00 -18.11
CA GLU A 101 -2.12 9.24 -18.45
C GLU A 101 -1.96 10.21 -19.61
N THR A 102 -2.78 10.06 -20.65
CA THR A 102 -2.76 10.94 -21.82
C THR A 102 -3.16 12.39 -21.47
N ALA A 103 -4.08 12.56 -20.52
CA ALA A 103 -4.55 13.87 -20.08
C ALA A 103 -3.64 14.56 -19.04
N ARG A 104 -2.76 13.80 -18.38
CA ARG A 104 -1.81 14.33 -17.38
C ARG A 104 -0.78 15.26 -18.03
N ALA A 105 -0.23 16.15 -17.23
CA ALA A 105 0.94 16.93 -17.60
C ALA A 105 2.14 16.00 -17.94
N SER A 106 3.12 16.54 -18.66
CA SER A 106 4.29 15.77 -19.11
C SER A 106 5.02 15.07 -17.93
N PRO A 107 5.81 14.02 -18.19
CA PRO A 107 6.61 13.36 -17.15
C PRO A 107 7.59 14.29 -16.42
N GLU A 108 7.99 15.38 -17.04
CA GLU A 108 8.84 16.40 -16.42
C GLU A 108 8.10 17.32 -15.44
N VAL A 109 6.77 17.36 -15.52
CA VAL A 109 5.90 18.17 -14.65
C VAL A 109 5.26 17.30 -13.59
N ALA A 110 4.47 16.32 -13.99
CA ALA A 110 3.82 15.36 -13.09
C ALA A 110 4.67 14.08 -13.03
N CYS A 111 5.73 14.10 -12.23
CA CYS A 111 6.80 13.09 -12.29
C CYS A 111 6.41 11.72 -11.71
N SER A 112 5.56 11.69 -10.68
CA SER A 112 5.29 10.48 -9.89
C SER A 112 4.42 9.46 -10.62
N TYR A 113 4.73 8.18 -10.44
CA TYR A 113 3.88 7.05 -10.80
C TYR A 113 3.26 7.14 -12.20
N ARG A 114 4.12 7.24 -13.25
CA ARG A 114 3.65 7.27 -14.64
C ARG A 114 2.98 5.94 -14.98
N ILE A 115 1.80 6.03 -15.59
CA ILE A 115 1.02 4.85 -15.95
C ILE A 115 1.61 4.21 -17.21
N SER A 116 1.75 2.88 -17.22
CA SER A 116 2.25 2.12 -18.36
C SER A 116 1.21 1.12 -18.89
N GLU A 117 1.42 0.66 -20.13
CA GLU A 117 0.58 -0.35 -20.76
C GLU A 117 1.04 -1.78 -20.44
N SER A 118 1.60 -2.02 -19.26
CA SER A 118 1.97 -3.37 -18.81
C SER A 118 0.73 -4.25 -18.62
N ASP A 119 0.91 -5.56 -18.77
CA ASP A 119 -0.13 -6.56 -18.48
C ASP A 119 -0.21 -6.97 -17.00
N ARG A 120 0.73 -6.50 -16.16
CA ARG A 120 0.82 -6.82 -14.73
C ARG A 120 0.84 -5.60 -13.82
N SER A 121 1.38 -4.46 -14.26
CA SER A 121 1.55 -3.26 -13.47
C SER A 121 0.73 -2.09 -14.02
N PHE A 122 0.21 -1.24 -13.13
CA PHE A 122 -0.32 0.05 -13.53
C PHE A 122 0.77 1.04 -13.92
N PHE A 123 1.95 0.91 -13.33
CA PHE A 123 2.99 1.94 -13.40
C PHE A 123 4.20 1.44 -14.17
N ALA A 124 4.85 2.39 -14.84
CA ALA A 124 6.18 2.22 -15.40
C ALA A 124 7.21 1.99 -14.28
N ASP A 125 8.34 1.42 -14.64
CA ASP A 125 9.44 1.22 -13.70
C ASP A 125 9.92 2.56 -13.13
N GLY A 126 10.23 2.53 -11.84
CA GLY A 126 10.66 3.71 -11.11
C GLY A 126 9.52 4.62 -10.63
N SER A 127 9.77 5.33 -9.52
CA SER A 127 8.79 6.23 -8.90
C SER A 127 8.72 7.61 -9.55
N GLY A 128 9.65 7.96 -10.46
CA GLY A 128 9.79 9.29 -11.05
C GLY A 128 10.47 10.34 -10.13
N PHE A 129 10.95 9.94 -8.95
CA PHE A 129 11.54 10.89 -8.00
C PHE A 129 12.86 11.52 -8.51
N ASN A 130 13.65 10.78 -9.28
CA ASN A 130 14.87 11.31 -9.90
C ASN A 130 14.56 12.39 -10.91
N VAL A 131 13.56 12.15 -11.77
CA VAL A 131 13.09 13.15 -12.74
C VAL A 131 12.62 14.40 -12.01
N TYR A 132 11.84 14.22 -10.93
CA TYR A 132 11.39 15.33 -10.07
C TYR A 132 12.57 16.11 -9.50
N ARG A 133 13.58 15.45 -8.94
CA ARG A 133 14.76 16.09 -8.35
C ARG A 133 15.57 16.85 -9.40
N GLU A 134 15.91 16.19 -10.51
CA GLU A 134 16.65 16.81 -11.61
C GLU A 134 15.91 18.03 -12.17
N ARG A 135 14.60 17.93 -12.34
CA ARG A 135 13.80 19.05 -12.82
C ARG A 135 13.78 20.21 -11.82
N CYS A 136 13.70 19.92 -10.50
CA CYS A 136 13.83 20.95 -9.46
C CYS A 136 15.18 21.65 -9.51
N GLU A 137 16.29 20.93 -9.72
CA GLU A 137 17.63 21.50 -9.84
C GLU A 137 17.74 22.40 -11.07
N ASN A 138 17.27 21.94 -12.22
CA ASN A 138 17.28 22.70 -13.49
C ASN A 138 16.46 23.99 -13.38
N LEU A 139 15.21 23.92 -12.92
CA LEU A 139 14.37 25.11 -12.76
C LEU A 139 14.89 26.07 -11.70
N SER A 140 15.55 25.57 -10.65
CA SER A 140 16.19 26.43 -9.66
C SER A 140 17.39 27.23 -10.21
N ALA A 141 18.02 26.77 -11.30
CA ALA A 141 19.06 27.52 -11.99
C ALA A 141 18.47 28.64 -12.88
N ASP A 142 17.27 28.43 -13.41
CA ASP A 142 16.61 29.38 -14.33
C ASP A 142 15.79 30.44 -13.59
N PHE A 143 15.24 30.11 -12.39
CA PHE A 143 14.34 30.99 -11.65
C PHE A 143 14.87 31.30 -10.24
N PRO A 144 14.85 32.58 -9.80
CA PRO A 144 15.40 32.99 -8.51
C PRO A 144 14.53 32.60 -7.29
N PHE A 145 13.26 32.25 -7.49
CA PHE A 145 12.34 31.92 -6.41
C PHE A 145 11.53 30.66 -6.71
N VAL A 146 11.22 29.93 -5.63
CA VAL A 146 10.37 28.73 -5.66
C VAL A 146 9.29 28.79 -4.59
N LEU A 147 8.05 28.45 -4.98
CA LEU A 147 6.93 28.17 -4.08
C LEU A 147 6.85 26.66 -3.87
N SER A 148 7.15 26.19 -2.66
CA SER A 148 6.84 24.84 -2.19
C SER A 148 5.42 24.83 -1.66
N ALA A 149 4.58 23.89 -2.11
CA ALA A 149 3.18 23.76 -1.69
C ALA A 149 2.76 22.28 -1.65
N ASP A 150 2.08 21.87 -0.57
CA ASP A 150 1.63 20.48 -0.33
C ASP A 150 0.14 20.50 0.00
N ILE A 151 -0.64 19.58 -0.58
CA ILE A 151 -2.08 19.49 -0.31
C ILE A 151 -2.32 18.73 0.98
N SER A 152 -3.06 19.37 1.91
CA SER A 152 -3.37 18.78 3.21
C SER A 152 -4.26 17.56 3.09
N ASP A 153 -3.77 16.39 3.59
CA ASP A 153 -4.53 15.14 3.71
C ASP A 153 -5.22 14.74 2.38
N PHE A 154 -4.47 14.84 1.28
CA PHE A 154 -4.96 14.84 -0.09
C PHE A 154 -5.96 13.70 -0.37
N TYR A 155 -5.57 12.44 -0.23
CA TYR A 155 -6.42 11.28 -0.55
C TYR A 155 -7.75 11.29 0.21
N ASN A 156 -7.74 11.65 1.49
CA ASN A 156 -8.94 11.71 2.32
C ASN A 156 -9.83 12.92 2.00
N LYS A 157 -9.28 13.93 1.31
CA LYS A 157 -9.98 15.17 0.97
C LYS A 157 -10.48 15.24 -0.47
N ILE A 158 -10.12 14.31 -1.34
CA ILE A 158 -10.63 14.27 -2.71
C ILE A 158 -12.16 14.20 -2.69
N TYR A 159 -12.82 15.21 -3.26
CA TYR A 159 -14.26 15.26 -3.40
C TYR A 159 -14.70 14.41 -4.60
N LEU A 160 -15.47 13.35 -4.36
CA LEU A 160 -15.73 12.30 -5.36
C LEU A 160 -16.46 12.81 -6.60
N HIS A 161 -17.33 13.82 -6.46
CA HIS A 161 -17.97 14.42 -7.62
C HIS A 161 -16.97 15.21 -8.51
N ARG A 162 -15.93 15.82 -7.93
CA ARG A 162 -14.87 16.47 -8.71
C ARG A 162 -13.98 15.45 -9.39
N LEU A 163 -13.65 14.37 -8.71
CA LEU A 163 -12.97 13.23 -9.32
C LEU A 163 -13.79 12.67 -10.50
N GLN A 164 -15.11 12.53 -10.35
CA GLN A 164 -16.00 12.11 -11.43
C GLN A 164 -15.90 13.04 -12.64
N ASN A 165 -15.94 14.36 -12.42
CA ASN A 165 -15.81 15.35 -13.51
C ASN A 165 -14.43 15.26 -14.19
N ALA A 166 -13.35 15.10 -13.43
CA ALA A 166 -11.99 14.97 -13.96
C ALA A 166 -11.85 13.71 -14.84
N ILE A 167 -12.35 12.56 -14.37
CA ILE A 167 -12.39 11.33 -15.16
C ILE A 167 -13.24 11.51 -16.43
N GLN A 168 -14.41 12.10 -16.31
CA GLN A 168 -15.29 12.35 -17.46
C GLN A 168 -14.58 13.19 -18.54
N THR A 169 -13.87 14.23 -18.13
CA THR A 169 -13.11 15.08 -19.06
C THR A 169 -11.94 14.33 -19.69
N ALA A 170 -11.22 13.50 -18.92
CA ALA A 170 -10.07 12.75 -19.43
C ALA A 170 -10.46 11.61 -20.37
N THR A 171 -11.66 11.03 -20.22
CA THR A 171 -12.07 9.79 -20.92
C THR A 171 -13.08 10.00 -22.03
N ASP A 172 -13.60 11.22 -22.25
CA ASP A 172 -14.81 11.48 -23.08
C ASP A 172 -16.04 10.63 -22.70
N ASP A 173 -16.01 10.00 -21.60
CA ASP A 173 -16.95 9.15 -20.86
C ASP A 173 -18.28 8.76 -21.55
N PRO A 174 -18.31 8.12 -22.74
CA PRO A 174 -19.55 7.74 -23.37
C PRO A 174 -20.34 6.67 -22.59
N PRO A 175 -19.72 5.70 -21.89
CA PRO A 175 -20.44 4.67 -21.14
C PRO A 175 -20.80 5.04 -19.70
N GLY A 176 -20.47 6.23 -19.22
CA GLY A 176 -20.76 6.68 -17.85
C GLY A 176 -19.89 6.02 -16.78
N ILE A 177 -18.64 5.64 -17.11
CA ILE A 177 -17.71 5.00 -16.17
C ILE A 177 -17.36 5.91 -15.00
N SER A 178 -17.23 7.23 -15.24
CA SER A 178 -16.92 8.21 -14.21
C SER A 178 -17.94 8.21 -13.07
N LYS A 179 -19.24 8.16 -13.40
CA LYS A 179 -20.35 8.06 -12.42
C LYS A 179 -20.33 6.74 -11.65
N ARG A 180 -19.88 5.66 -12.27
CA ARG A 180 -19.78 4.35 -11.60
C ARG A 180 -18.63 4.31 -10.64
N ILE A 181 -17.50 4.93 -10.98
CA ILE A 181 -16.35 5.09 -10.07
C ILE A 181 -16.76 5.96 -8.87
N GLU A 182 -17.42 7.10 -9.08
CA GLU A 182 -17.96 7.92 -7.99
C GLU A 182 -18.88 7.11 -7.07
N TYR A 183 -19.83 6.37 -7.66
CA TYR A 183 -20.75 5.53 -6.90
C TYR A 183 -20.02 4.45 -6.10
N PHE A 184 -19.08 3.74 -6.73
CA PHE A 184 -18.26 2.71 -6.09
C PHE A 184 -17.49 3.26 -4.89
N LEU A 185 -16.77 4.37 -5.07
CA LEU A 185 -15.99 5.02 -4.01
C LEU A 185 -16.88 5.57 -2.89
N THR A 186 -18.05 6.14 -3.23
CA THR A 186 -19.04 6.58 -2.24
C THR A 186 -19.55 5.42 -1.39
N ALA A 187 -19.79 4.27 -1.99
CA ALA A 187 -20.24 3.08 -1.28
C ALA A 187 -19.14 2.50 -0.39
N LEU A 188 -17.88 2.43 -0.87
CA LEU A 188 -16.73 2.05 -0.05
C LEU A 188 -16.54 2.95 1.17
N ASN A 189 -16.79 4.24 1.03
CA ASN A 189 -16.68 5.23 2.11
C ASN A 189 -17.93 5.30 3.00
N THR A 190 -18.72 4.25 3.09
CA THR A 190 -19.96 4.22 3.90
C THR A 190 -20.91 5.39 3.57
N ARG A 191 -21.01 5.72 2.28
CA ARG A 191 -21.79 6.81 1.68
C ARG A 191 -21.28 8.24 1.92
N ALA A 192 -20.03 8.40 2.35
CA ALA A 192 -19.39 9.70 2.32
C ALA A 192 -18.98 10.06 0.89
N SER A 193 -19.22 11.32 0.47
CA SER A 193 -18.89 11.84 -0.86
C SER A 193 -17.46 12.39 -0.97
N GLN A 194 -16.59 12.03 -0.04
CA GLN A 194 -15.23 12.55 0.07
C GLN A 194 -14.26 11.44 0.51
N GLY A 195 -13.06 11.47 -0.06
CA GLY A 195 -11.97 10.54 0.23
C GLY A 195 -11.93 9.33 -0.71
N ILE A 196 -10.72 8.90 -0.99
CA ILE A 196 -10.42 7.64 -1.70
C ILE A 196 -9.56 6.77 -0.79
N PRO A 197 -9.60 5.43 -0.92
CA PRO A 197 -8.81 4.54 -0.08
C PRO A 197 -7.31 4.82 -0.19
N VAL A 198 -6.62 4.96 0.94
CA VAL A 198 -5.16 5.05 0.97
C VAL A 198 -4.59 3.64 1.05
N GLY A 199 -3.77 3.27 0.08
CA GLY A 199 -3.13 1.95 -0.04
C GLY A 199 -3.23 1.34 -1.44
N PRO A 200 -4.44 1.16 -2.02
CA PRO A 200 -4.56 0.57 -3.35
C PRO A 200 -3.90 1.40 -4.46
N ALA A 201 -3.20 0.75 -5.38
CA ALA A 201 -2.60 1.37 -6.56
C ALA A 201 -3.63 2.12 -7.42
N SER A 202 -4.86 1.63 -7.50
CA SER A 202 -6.00 2.29 -8.18
C SER A 202 -6.25 3.70 -7.67
N SER A 203 -6.01 3.95 -6.38
CA SER A 203 -6.18 5.28 -5.78
C SER A 203 -5.16 6.29 -6.27
N ILE A 204 -3.97 5.84 -6.68
CA ILE A 204 -2.96 6.72 -7.29
C ILE A 204 -3.48 7.26 -8.63
N ILE A 205 -4.11 6.41 -9.45
CA ILE A 205 -4.71 6.81 -10.73
C ILE A 205 -5.83 7.82 -10.51
N MET A 206 -6.69 7.62 -9.50
CA MET A 206 -7.76 8.56 -9.13
C MET A 206 -7.19 9.91 -8.63
N ALA A 207 -6.13 9.86 -7.82
CA ALA A 207 -5.43 11.03 -7.32
C ALA A 207 -4.81 11.85 -8.47
N GLU A 208 -4.14 11.17 -9.41
CA GLU A 208 -3.55 11.81 -10.58
C GLU A 208 -4.62 12.43 -11.49
N ALA A 209 -5.75 11.76 -11.72
CA ALA A 209 -6.87 12.33 -12.45
C ALA A 209 -7.38 13.64 -11.82
N THR A 210 -7.45 13.71 -10.48
CA THR A 210 -7.89 14.90 -9.75
C THR A 210 -6.94 16.08 -9.93
N LEU A 211 -5.64 15.82 -10.11
CA LEU A 211 -4.61 16.88 -10.18
C LEU A 211 -4.36 17.43 -11.60
N ILE A 212 -4.96 16.84 -12.65
CA ILE A 212 -4.84 17.35 -14.03
C ILE A 212 -5.23 18.82 -14.10
N ASP A 213 -6.34 19.20 -13.48
CA ASP A 213 -6.83 20.59 -13.48
C ASP A 213 -5.89 21.54 -12.73
N ALA A 214 -5.24 21.07 -11.66
CA ALA A 214 -4.29 21.86 -10.89
C ALA A 214 -3.03 22.19 -11.71
N ASP A 215 -2.50 21.17 -12.43
CA ASP A 215 -1.38 21.37 -13.36
C ASP A 215 -1.76 22.37 -14.48
N GLN A 216 -2.93 22.22 -15.07
CA GLN A 216 -3.44 23.12 -16.12
C GLN A 216 -3.63 24.55 -15.60
N PHE A 217 -4.11 24.72 -14.36
CA PHE A 217 -4.25 26.03 -13.74
C PHE A 217 -2.91 26.75 -13.61
N ILE A 218 -1.87 26.07 -13.10
CA ILE A 218 -0.54 26.65 -12.91
C ILE A 218 0.07 26.99 -14.28
N TYR A 219 0.02 26.05 -15.22
CA TYR A 219 0.52 26.25 -16.59
C TYR A 219 -0.20 27.41 -17.31
N GLY A 220 -1.53 27.48 -17.20
CA GLY A 220 -2.35 28.54 -17.78
C GLY A 220 -2.06 29.96 -17.23
N ARG A 221 -1.41 30.06 -16.05
CA ARG A 221 -0.89 31.30 -15.46
C ARG A 221 0.53 31.63 -15.90
N GLY A 222 1.15 30.78 -16.75
CA GLY A 222 2.48 30.97 -17.30
C GLY A 222 3.63 30.64 -16.35
N PHE A 223 3.40 29.79 -15.35
CA PHE A 223 4.43 29.35 -14.40
C PHE A 223 4.95 27.97 -14.75
N GLU A 224 6.26 27.81 -14.66
CA GLU A 224 6.92 26.50 -14.66
C GLU A 224 6.75 25.83 -13.30
N HIS A 225 6.46 24.55 -13.32
CA HIS A 225 6.32 23.77 -12.08
C HIS A 225 6.71 22.31 -12.27
N VAL A 226 6.90 21.66 -11.16
CA VAL A 226 7.08 20.21 -11.06
C VAL A 226 6.37 19.71 -9.82
N ARG A 227 5.77 18.55 -9.87
CA ARG A 227 5.15 17.93 -8.70
C ARG A 227 5.47 16.44 -8.55
N TYR A 228 5.48 16.02 -7.31
CA TYR A 228 5.56 14.62 -6.92
C TYR A 228 4.30 14.28 -6.08
N VAL A 229 3.33 13.61 -6.69
CA VAL A 229 1.97 13.43 -6.15
C VAL A 229 1.32 14.79 -5.84
N ASP A 230 1.09 15.10 -4.57
CA ASP A 230 0.47 16.32 -4.04
C ASP A 230 1.47 17.40 -3.59
N ASP A 231 2.77 17.17 -3.83
CA ASP A 231 3.86 18.05 -3.43
C ASP A 231 4.36 18.88 -4.64
N PHE A 232 3.97 20.15 -4.70
CA PHE A 232 4.27 21.07 -5.80
C PHE A 232 5.51 21.92 -5.55
N ARG A 233 6.29 22.16 -6.61
CA ARG A 233 7.35 23.17 -6.68
C ARG A 233 7.06 24.05 -7.88
N ILE A 234 6.74 25.33 -7.64
CA ILE A 234 6.36 26.29 -8.68
C ILE A 234 7.40 27.40 -8.69
N PHE A 235 7.94 27.70 -9.86
CA PHE A 235 9.10 28.58 -10.03
C PHE A 235 8.68 29.92 -10.62
N GLY A 236 9.34 31.01 -10.21
CA GLY A 236 9.01 32.34 -10.65
C GLY A 236 10.16 33.35 -10.52
N ASN A 237 10.00 34.50 -11.22
CA ASN A 237 11.03 35.53 -11.27
C ASN A 237 10.98 36.50 -10.09
N SER A 238 9.87 36.57 -9.36
CA SER A 238 9.73 37.45 -8.21
C SER A 238 8.88 36.85 -7.10
N LEU A 239 9.16 37.29 -5.86
CA LEU A 239 8.36 36.95 -4.69
C LEU A 239 6.89 37.35 -4.85
N GLN A 240 6.66 38.51 -5.44
CA GLN A 240 5.31 39.08 -5.63
C GLN A 240 4.47 38.23 -6.58
N GLU A 241 5.05 37.77 -7.70
CA GLU A 241 4.36 36.89 -8.65
C GLU A 241 3.95 35.58 -7.99
N LEU A 242 4.87 34.93 -7.28
CA LEU A 242 4.58 33.67 -6.57
C LEU A 242 3.59 33.87 -5.42
N GLN A 243 3.62 35.03 -4.74
CA GLN A 243 2.66 35.33 -3.69
C GLN A 243 1.25 35.57 -4.27
N SER A 244 1.15 36.20 -5.42
CA SER A 244 -0.12 36.36 -6.15
C SER A 244 -0.64 35.01 -6.62
N LEU A 245 0.22 34.19 -7.25
CA LEU A 245 -0.14 32.84 -7.67
C LEU A 245 -0.62 31.98 -6.49
N LEU A 246 0.07 32.02 -5.35
CA LEU A 246 -0.31 31.26 -4.16
C LEU A 246 -1.73 31.60 -3.72
N GLN A 247 -2.10 32.90 -3.69
CA GLN A 247 -3.46 33.32 -3.32
C GLN A 247 -4.49 32.78 -4.32
N ASP A 248 -4.23 32.94 -5.62
CA ASP A 248 -5.10 32.45 -6.68
C ASP A 248 -5.22 30.92 -6.66
N PHE A 249 -4.13 30.20 -6.37
CA PHE A 249 -4.11 28.76 -6.29
C PHE A 249 -4.88 28.24 -5.06
N CYS A 250 -4.76 28.91 -3.92
CA CYS A 250 -5.59 28.61 -2.75
C CYS A 250 -7.09 28.77 -3.05
N VAL A 251 -7.49 29.86 -3.73
CA VAL A 251 -8.88 30.07 -4.14
C VAL A 251 -9.32 29.01 -5.13
N TYR A 252 -8.50 28.73 -6.14
CA TYR A 252 -8.78 27.70 -7.14
C TYR A 252 -9.01 26.31 -6.52
N LEU A 253 -8.10 25.86 -5.65
CA LEU A 253 -8.21 24.56 -4.96
C LEU A 253 -9.47 24.51 -4.08
N HIS A 254 -9.78 25.61 -3.37
CA HIS A 254 -10.96 25.69 -2.52
C HIS A 254 -12.27 25.62 -3.34
N GLU A 255 -12.38 26.41 -4.40
CA GLU A 255 -13.62 26.51 -5.17
C GLU A 255 -13.85 25.30 -6.09
N ASN A 256 -12.78 24.84 -6.77
CA ASN A 256 -12.89 23.82 -7.80
C ASN A 256 -12.68 22.41 -7.30
N GLN A 257 -11.81 22.19 -6.30
CA GLN A 257 -11.44 20.85 -5.84
C GLN A 257 -11.85 20.56 -4.40
N ARG A 258 -12.27 21.57 -3.62
CA ARG A 258 -12.49 21.46 -2.17
C ARG A 258 -11.26 21.05 -1.39
N LEU A 259 -10.09 21.34 -1.93
CA LEU A 259 -8.78 21.05 -1.33
C LEU A 259 -8.20 22.31 -0.68
N SER A 260 -7.23 22.10 0.20
CA SER A 260 -6.48 23.19 0.86
C SER A 260 -5.01 22.82 0.97
N LEU A 261 -4.14 23.83 0.88
CA LEU A 261 -2.70 23.66 1.10
C LEU A 261 -2.38 23.48 2.59
N SER A 262 -1.31 22.76 2.89
CA SER A 262 -0.74 22.60 4.23
C SER A 262 0.04 23.86 4.61
N PRO A 263 -0.38 24.66 5.61
CA PRO A 263 0.33 25.87 6.00
C PRO A 263 1.77 25.62 6.43
N GLU A 264 2.02 24.48 7.07
CA GLU A 264 3.34 24.11 7.59
C GLU A 264 4.35 23.75 6.50
N LYS A 265 3.85 23.33 5.32
CA LYS A 265 4.66 22.91 4.19
C LYS A 265 4.60 23.90 3.02
N THR A 266 3.80 24.97 3.12
CA THR A 266 3.66 25.98 2.08
C THR A 266 4.55 27.18 2.38
N ARG A 267 5.53 27.44 1.51
CA ARG A 267 6.47 28.55 1.66
C ARG A 267 7.03 29.00 0.32
N ILE A 268 7.38 30.29 0.24
CA ILE A 268 8.16 30.83 -0.87
C ILE A 268 9.58 31.08 -0.35
N SER A 269 10.58 30.59 -1.09
CA SER A 269 11.99 30.73 -0.76
C SER A 269 12.79 31.14 -2.00
N LYS A 270 14.04 31.62 -1.80
CA LYS A 270 14.99 31.70 -2.88
C LYS A 270 15.36 30.31 -3.37
N SER A 271 15.58 30.15 -4.66
CA SER A 271 15.98 28.87 -5.26
C SER A 271 17.31 28.35 -4.67
N GLU A 272 18.26 29.22 -4.36
CA GLU A 272 19.50 28.86 -3.67
C GLU A 272 19.24 28.24 -2.27
N ASP A 273 18.34 28.86 -1.50
CA ASP A 273 17.96 28.35 -0.17
C ASP A 273 17.22 27.01 -0.29
N PHE A 274 16.36 26.85 -1.28
CA PHE A 274 15.64 25.61 -1.57
C PHE A 274 16.61 24.46 -1.89
N ILE A 275 17.57 24.70 -2.82
CA ILE A 275 18.59 23.69 -3.16
C ILE A 275 19.38 23.28 -1.90
N ASN A 276 19.85 24.25 -1.12
CA ASN A 276 20.70 23.97 0.04
C ASN A 276 19.93 23.32 1.21
N GLN A 277 18.67 23.65 1.41
CA GLN A 277 17.87 23.19 2.54
C GLN A 277 17.02 21.95 2.24
N GLU A 278 16.57 21.75 1.00
CA GLU A 278 15.69 20.65 0.64
C GLU A 278 16.38 19.58 -0.21
N LEU A 279 17.16 19.98 -1.23
CA LEU A 279 17.77 19.01 -2.15
C LEU A 279 19.16 18.53 -1.73
N ASN A 280 19.99 19.43 -1.17
CA ASN A 280 21.41 19.17 -0.87
C ASN A 280 21.78 19.51 0.58
N ASN A 281 20.85 19.38 1.52
CA ASN A 281 21.16 19.54 2.93
C ASN A 281 22.05 18.39 3.46
N GLN A 282 22.67 18.59 4.63
CA GLN A 282 23.57 17.59 5.24
C GLN A 282 22.91 16.21 5.36
N TYR A 283 21.61 16.17 5.66
CA TYR A 283 20.84 14.94 5.73
C TYR A 283 20.75 14.23 4.37
N GLN A 284 20.49 14.95 3.26
CA GLN A 284 20.41 14.37 1.92
C GLN A 284 21.79 13.86 1.46
N LEU A 285 22.87 14.57 1.81
CA LEU A 285 24.23 14.12 1.51
C LEU A 285 24.57 12.84 2.27
N GLU A 286 24.25 12.76 3.56
CA GLU A 286 24.45 11.56 4.37
C GLU A 286 23.60 10.38 3.88
N LYS A 287 22.37 10.65 3.46
CA LYS A 287 21.50 9.66 2.81
C LYS A 287 22.13 9.10 1.53
N LEU A 288 22.63 9.96 0.65
CA LEU A 288 23.31 9.53 -0.58
C LEU A 288 24.59 8.71 -0.28
N GLU A 289 25.34 9.09 0.75
CA GLU A 289 26.51 8.34 1.20
C GLU A 289 26.13 6.94 1.72
N ILE A 290 25.08 6.85 2.55
CA ILE A 290 24.56 5.56 3.05
C ILE A 290 24.12 4.68 1.87
N LEU A 291 23.37 5.24 0.93
CA LEU A 291 22.87 4.50 -0.24
C LEU A 291 24.01 4.06 -1.15
N GLY A 292 25.01 4.93 -1.38
CA GLY A 292 26.21 4.59 -2.16
C GLY A 292 27.03 3.48 -1.49
N ALA A 293 27.14 3.48 -0.15
CA ALA A 293 27.86 2.45 0.59
C ALA A 293 27.21 1.06 0.52
N ILE A 294 25.89 1.00 0.36
CA ILE A 294 25.15 -0.26 0.21
C ILE A 294 24.89 -0.64 -1.26
N GLU A 295 25.50 0.09 -2.20
CA GLU A 295 25.35 -0.10 -3.66
C GLU A 295 23.87 -0.19 -4.11
N VAL A 296 22.98 0.43 -3.37
CA VAL A 296 21.58 0.54 -3.80
C VAL A 296 21.51 1.70 -4.77
N VAL A 297 21.49 1.38 -6.03
CA VAL A 297 21.16 2.34 -7.08
C VAL A 297 19.72 2.76 -6.85
N ASN A 298 19.57 3.92 -6.26
CA ASN A 298 18.36 4.68 -6.15
C ASN A 298 17.17 4.06 -5.39
N PRO A 299 16.95 4.46 -4.14
CA PRO A 299 15.80 4.01 -3.34
C PRO A 299 14.44 4.48 -3.91
N TYR A 300 14.44 5.30 -4.94
CA TYR A 300 13.25 5.89 -5.55
C TYR A 300 12.90 5.27 -6.91
N THR A 301 13.83 4.59 -7.58
CA THR A 301 13.55 3.92 -8.87
C THR A 301 13.08 2.50 -8.70
N MET A 302 13.23 1.90 -7.52
CA MET A 302 12.94 0.48 -7.28
C MET A 302 13.73 -0.51 -8.17
N GLU A 303 14.62 -0.03 -9.01
CA GLU A 303 15.55 -0.85 -9.76
C GLU A 303 16.63 -1.34 -8.81
N ILE A 304 16.52 -2.59 -8.39
CA ILE A 304 17.67 -3.35 -7.93
C ILE A 304 18.44 -3.69 -9.21
N GLU A 305 19.42 -2.87 -9.56
CA GLU A 305 20.42 -3.38 -10.50
C GLU A 305 21.05 -4.60 -9.83
N ASP A 306 21.11 -5.70 -10.58
CA ASP A 306 21.77 -6.96 -10.24
C ASP A 306 23.31 -6.74 -10.11
N VAL A 307 23.70 -5.95 -9.13
CA VAL A 307 25.09 -5.89 -8.72
C VAL A 307 25.26 -6.90 -7.61
N ASP A 308 26.15 -7.86 -7.83
CA ASP A 308 26.53 -8.91 -6.89
C ASP A 308 26.94 -8.33 -5.51
N PHE A 309 25.97 -7.94 -4.69
CA PHE A 309 26.18 -7.49 -3.31
C PHE A 309 26.87 -8.56 -2.45
N VAL A 310 26.79 -9.82 -2.87
CA VAL A 310 27.50 -10.97 -2.29
C VAL A 310 29.03 -10.80 -2.33
N VAL A 311 29.56 -9.94 -3.20
CA VAL A 311 31.00 -9.67 -3.35
C VAL A 311 31.52 -8.68 -2.31
N ILE A 312 30.64 -7.97 -1.58
CA ILE A 312 31.10 -7.05 -0.53
C ILE A 312 31.51 -7.88 0.71
N GLU A 313 32.78 -7.93 1.00
CA GLU A 313 33.28 -8.44 2.27
C GLU A 313 32.58 -7.69 3.43
N ASN A 314 31.90 -8.42 4.33
CA ASN A 314 31.13 -7.88 5.47
C ASN A 314 29.85 -7.10 5.14
N ALA A 315 29.06 -7.53 4.14
CA ALA A 315 27.77 -6.91 3.80
C ALA A 315 26.85 -6.66 5.01
N GLY A 316 26.78 -7.61 5.95
CA GLY A 316 26.02 -7.47 7.19
C GLY A 316 26.48 -6.29 8.06
N ALA A 317 27.79 -6.11 8.20
CA ALA A 317 28.35 -5.00 8.97
C ALA A 317 28.08 -3.64 8.30
N VAL A 318 28.14 -3.56 6.96
CA VAL A 318 27.82 -2.35 6.20
C VAL A 318 26.35 -1.95 6.38
N LEU A 319 25.42 -2.91 6.27
CA LEU A 319 23.99 -2.65 6.48
C LEU A 319 23.69 -2.27 7.94
N LEU A 320 24.37 -2.88 8.91
CA LEU A 320 24.20 -2.55 10.33
C LEU A 320 24.74 -1.16 10.66
N ASP A 321 25.88 -0.75 10.09
CA ASP A 321 26.41 0.62 10.24
C ASP A 321 25.43 1.64 9.64
N ALA A 322 24.97 1.40 8.41
CA ALA A 322 23.97 2.24 7.76
C ALA A 322 22.70 2.38 8.61
N LEU A 323 22.18 1.27 9.14
CA LEU A 323 21.00 1.26 10.00
C LEU A 323 21.26 2.05 11.32
N THR A 324 22.44 1.87 11.94
CA THR A 324 22.84 2.59 13.16
C THR A 324 22.95 4.09 12.93
N ARG A 325 23.40 4.51 11.75
CA ARG A 325 23.45 5.95 11.37
C ARG A 325 22.03 6.52 11.26
N ILE A 326 21.10 5.78 10.66
CA ILE A 326 19.68 6.21 10.52
C ILE A 326 19.01 6.41 11.88
N THR A 327 19.31 5.59 12.89
CA THR A 327 18.72 5.76 14.23
C THR A 327 19.10 7.08 14.91
N LYS A 328 20.12 7.78 14.40
CA LYS A 328 20.54 9.10 14.88
C LYS A 328 19.80 10.25 14.21
N PHE A 329 19.04 9.98 13.15
CA PHE A 329 18.24 11.00 12.50
C PHE A 329 17.04 11.41 13.35
N GLU A 330 16.65 12.67 13.27
CA GLU A 330 15.47 13.17 13.96
C GLU A 330 14.17 12.55 13.40
N THR A 331 14.17 12.24 12.10
CA THR A 331 13.02 11.63 11.42
C THR A 331 13.46 10.46 10.55
N LEU A 332 12.64 9.40 10.50
CA LEU A 332 12.90 8.24 9.66
C LEU A 332 12.75 8.58 8.17
N ASP A 333 13.72 8.20 7.35
CA ASP A 333 13.59 8.17 5.89
C ASP A 333 13.09 6.79 5.45
N LEU A 334 11.87 6.75 4.91
CA LEU A 334 11.25 5.49 4.45
C LEU A 334 11.98 4.87 3.27
N GLY A 335 12.53 5.68 2.36
CA GLY A 335 13.28 5.17 1.21
C GLY A 335 14.54 4.42 1.65
N VAL A 336 15.32 5.02 2.57
CA VAL A 336 16.58 4.42 3.04
C VAL A 336 16.32 3.16 3.86
N ILE A 337 15.38 3.19 4.82
CA ILE A 337 15.11 1.99 5.64
C ILE A 337 14.58 0.85 4.78
N ARG A 338 13.68 1.12 3.84
CA ARG A 338 13.18 0.12 2.90
C ARG A 338 14.29 -0.49 2.05
N ALA A 339 15.19 0.34 1.53
CA ALA A 339 16.34 -0.13 0.76
C ALA A 339 17.23 -1.09 1.57
N ILE A 340 17.59 -0.71 2.81
CA ILE A 340 18.39 -1.56 3.70
C ILE A 340 17.68 -2.88 4.01
N VAL A 341 16.42 -2.82 4.42
CA VAL A 341 15.67 -4.00 4.85
C VAL A 341 15.43 -4.97 3.69
N ARG A 342 15.08 -4.44 2.50
CA ARG A 342 14.91 -5.28 1.30
C ARG A 342 16.21 -5.92 0.85
N ARG A 343 17.32 -5.18 0.89
CA ARG A 343 18.64 -5.73 0.58
C ARG A 343 19.01 -6.85 1.55
N ALA A 344 18.82 -6.63 2.85
CA ALA A 344 19.07 -7.66 3.87
C ALA A 344 18.18 -8.90 3.64
N ARG A 345 16.92 -8.69 3.29
CA ARG A 345 15.96 -9.75 2.98
C ARG A 345 16.40 -10.57 1.76
N ALA A 346 16.71 -9.92 0.65
CA ALA A 346 17.12 -10.58 -0.59
C ALA A 346 18.35 -11.48 -0.43
N HIS A 347 19.26 -11.13 0.51
CA HIS A 347 20.50 -11.88 0.75
C HIS A 347 20.48 -12.69 2.08
N GLY A 348 19.36 -12.77 2.79
CA GLY A 348 19.24 -13.52 4.04
C GLY A 348 20.15 -13.03 5.17
N ILE A 349 20.51 -11.73 5.17
CA ILE A 349 21.43 -11.11 6.14
C ILE A 349 20.71 -10.93 7.47
N LYS A 350 21.20 -11.55 8.54
CA LYS A 350 20.58 -11.54 9.88
C LYS A 350 21.11 -10.44 10.81
N ASP A 351 22.23 -9.81 10.48
CA ASP A 351 22.98 -8.89 11.33
C ASP A 351 22.19 -7.66 11.77
N ILE A 352 21.26 -7.18 10.95
CA ILE A 352 20.46 -5.98 11.26
C ILE A 352 19.25 -6.25 12.15
N ALA A 353 18.86 -7.51 12.34
CA ALA A 353 17.62 -7.88 13.04
C ALA A 353 17.56 -7.35 14.48
N GLY A 354 18.67 -7.46 15.22
CA GLY A 354 18.77 -6.97 16.59
C GLY A 354 18.49 -5.47 16.70
N CYS A 355 19.12 -4.66 15.85
CA CYS A 355 18.94 -3.22 15.81
C CYS A 355 17.48 -2.83 15.43
N LEU A 356 16.87 -3.52 14.45
CA LEU A 356 15.48 -3.28 14.05
C LEU A 356 14.49 -3.57 15.19
N MET A 357 14.71 -4.67 15.93
CA MET A 357 13.85 -5.03 17.06
C MET A 357 14.02 -4.07 18.25
N GLU A 358 15.25 -3.64 18.55
CA GLU A 358 15.55 -2.70 19.62
C GLU A 358 14.92 -1.32 19.37
N HIS A 359 14.94 -0.85 18.11
CA HIS A 359 14.43 0.46 17.71
C HIS A 359 13.08 0.39 17.00
N ILE A 360 12.28 -0.64 17.23
CA ILE A 360 11.01 -0.88 16.52
C ILE A 360 10.01 0.30 16.61
N ALA A 361 10.07 1.09 17.68
CA ALA A 361 9.24 2.29 17.83
C ALA A 361 9.61 3.38 16.82
N PHE A 362 10.90 3.60 16.57
CA PHE A 362 11.41 4.53 15.57
C PHE A 362 11.09 4.04 14.16
N PHE A 363 11.23 2.75 13.93
CA PHE A 363 10.98 2.12 12.63
C PHE A 363 9.50 1.76 12.38
N ALA A 364 8.57 2.10 13.28
CA ALA A 364 7.16 1.77 13.15
C ALA A 364 6.52 2.14 11.78
N PRO A 365 6.90 3.26 11.10
CA PRO A 365 6.40 3.56 9.75
C PRO A 365 6.78 2.55 8.66
N ALA A 366 7.82 1.73 8.88
CA ALA A 366 8.31 0.69 7.96
C ALA A 366 8.09 -0.73 8.52
N VAL A 367 7.18 -0.91 9.46
CA VAL A 367 6.98 -2.19 10.16
C VAL A 367 6.58 -3.34 9.23
N ASN A 368 5.91 -3.05 8.12
CA ASN A 368 5.58 -4.02 7.07
C ASN A 368 6.86 -4.63 6.46
N ASP A 369 7.78 -3.80 6.00
CA ASP A 369 9.05 -4.26 5.42
C ASP A 369 9.88 -5.03 6.47
N ILE A 370 9.90 -4.56 7.72
CA ILE A 370 10.59 -5.25 8.83
C ILE A 370 9.99 -6.61 9.13
N ALA A 371 8.66 -6.71 9.20
CA ALA A 371 8.00 -7.98 9.48
C ALA A 371 8.22 -9.00 8.35
N LEU A 372 8.18 -8.56 7.09
CA LEU A 372 8.49 -9.39 5.92
C LEU A 372 9.96 -9.85 5.92
N TYR A 373 10.88 -8.98 6.32
CA TYR A 373 12.28 -9.35 6.49
C TYR A 373 12.46 -10.38 7.60
N LEU A 374 11.90 -10.13 8.79
CA LEU A 374 11.98 -11.08 9.90
C LEU A 374 11.37 -12.44 9.53
N ASP A 375 10.23 -12.45 8.83
CA ASP A 375 9.58 -13.68 8.33
C ASP A 375 10.55 -14.49 7.43
N SER A 376 11.28 -13.81 6.53
CA SER A 376 12.17 -14.46 5.56
C SER A 376 13.45 -15.06 6.17
N ILE A 377 13.92 -14.54 7.29
CA ILE A 377 15.16 -14.98 7.94
C ILE A 377 14.94 -15.87 9.17
N THR A 378 13.67 -16.11 9.54
CA THR A 378 13.33 -16.87 10.74
C THR A 378 13.55 -18.37 10.51
N ASP A 379 14.53 -18.91 11.23
CA ASP A 379 14.81 -20.34 11.40
C ASP A 379 15.10 -20.64 12.87
N ALA A 380 15.34 -21.90 13.21
CA ALA A 380 15.59 -22.34 14.59
C ALA A 380 16.80 -21.63 15.22
N ASP A 381 17.86 -21.40 14.45
CA ASP A 381 19.09 -20.75 14.92
C ASP A 381 18.83 -19.25 15.19
N PHE A 382 18.10 -18.58 14.31
CA PHE A 382 17.67 -17.19 14.50
C PHE A 382 16.80 -17.05 15.76
N VAL A 383 15.79 -17.91 15.90
CA VAL A 383 14.89 -17.89 17.06
C VAL A 383 15.65 -18.12 18.36
N SER A 384 16.61 -19.06 18.36
CA SER A 384 17.47 -19.32 19.53
C SER A 384 18.35 -18.10 19.87
N SER A 385 18.96 -17.48 18.87
CA SER A 385 19.88 -16.34 19.04
C SER A 385 19.17 -15.07 19.52
N PHE A 386 17.93 -14.84 19.08
CA PHE A 386 17.15 -13.63 19.36
C PHE A 386 15.94 -13.87 20.28
N ALA A 387 15.88 -14.99 20.98
CA ALA A 387 14.74 -15.39 21.81
C ALA A 387 14.26 -14.32 22.80
N ALA A 388 15.18 -13.60 23.45
CA ALA A 388 14.86 -12.56 24.43
C ALA A 388 14.25 -11.33 23.74
N GLN A 389 14.84 -10.87 22.63
CA GLN A 389 14.37 -9.72 21.85
C GLN A 389 12.99 -10.00 21.25
N LEU A 390 12.81 -11.16 20.62
CA LEU A 390 11.53 -11.59 20.03
C LEU A 390 10.39 -11.62 21.06
N GLN A 391 10.65 -12.20 22.24
CA GLN A 391 9.67 -12.19 23.34
C GLN A 391 9.47 -10.77 23.90
N GLY A 392 10.52 -9.95 23.93
CA GLY A 392 10.49 -8.55 24.36
C GLY A 392 9.56 -7.69 23.52
N LEU A 393 9.43 -7.96 22.20
CA LEU A 393 8.50 -7.25 21.33
C LEU A 393 7.04 -7.33 21.80
N CYS A 394 6.65 -8.41 22.47
CA CYS A 394 5.28 -8.58 22.96
C CYS A 394 4.87 -7.50 23.98
N ASP A 395 5.82 -7.03 24.80
CA ASP A 395 5.57 -6.00 25.84
C ASP A 395 6.20 -4.65 25.50
N HIS A 396 6.84 -4.55 24.35
CA HIS A 396 7.41 -3.28 23.91
C HIS A 396 6.29 -2.23 23.69
N SER A 397 6.53 -0.98 24.09
CA SER A 397 5.53 0.10 23.98
C SER A 397 5.02 0.30 22.55
N ALA A 398 5.86 0.06 21.53
CA ALA A 398 5.48 0.10 20.13
C ALA A 398 4.36 -0.90 19.75
N SER A 399 4.22 -2.01 20.49
CA SER A 399 3.13 -2.99 20.26
C SER A 399 1.74 -2.44 20.61
N ASN A 400 1.66 -1.24 21.21
CA ASN A 400 0.41 -0.49 21.35
C ASN A 400 0.05 0.30 20.08
N ILE A 401 0.99 0.48 19.14
CA ILE A 401 0.72 1.04 17.81
C ILE A 401 0.02 -0.06 17.00
N ARG A 402 -1.21 0.21 16.53
CA ARG A 402 -2.05 -0.80 15.87
C ARG A 402 -1.39 -1.45 14.65
N ALA A 403 -0.69 -0.67 13.84
CA ALA A 403 0.06 -1.16 12.68
C ALA A 403 1.19 -2.11 13.10
N VAL A 404 1.97 -1.75 14.12
CA VAL A 404 3.04 -2.60 14.65
C VAL A 404 2.47 -3.92 15.19
N ARG A 405 1.39 -3.82 15.98
CA ARG A 405 0.72 -5.01 16.52
C ARG A 405 0.19 -5.93 15.42
N LEU A 406 -0.45 -5.37 14.39
CA LEU A 406 -0.97 -6.10 13.24
C LEU A 406 0.12 -6.96 12.58
N TRP A 407 1.28 -6.35 12.29
CA TRP A 407 2.38 -7.01 11.60
C TRP A 407 3.15 -7.98 12.49
N LEU A 408 3.31 -7.69 13.80
CA LEU A 408 3.88 -8.64 14.76
C LEU A 408 2.96 -9.87 14.97
N GLU A 409 1.64 -9.68 15.09
CA GLU A 409 0.67 -10.78 15.18
C GLU A 409 0.71 -11.65 13.92
N TRP A 410 0.83 -11.05 12.73
CA TRP A 410 1.00 -11.76 11.47
C TRP A 410 2.30 -12.56 11.47
N TYR A 411 3.42 -11.95 11.76
CA TYR A 411 4.74 -12.58 11.79
C TYR A 411 4.79 -13.75 12.77
N PHE A 412 4.42 -13.53 14.02
CA PHE A 412 4.46 -14.55 15.05
C PHE A 412 3.55 -15.74 14.79
N SER A 413 2.42 -15.54 14.13
CA SER A 413 1.45 -16.61 13.86
C SER A 413 1.91 -17.61 12.81
N ARG A 414 2.98 -17.34 12.07
CA ARG A 414 3.45 -18.14 10.93
C ARG A 414 4.51 -19.18 11.28
N HIS A 415 5.21 -19.01 12.39
CA HIS A 415 6.38 -19.83 12.77
C HIS A 415 6.10 -20.65 14.03
N GLU A 416 6.23 -21.98 13.90
CA GLU A 416 6.01 -22.92 15.02
C GLU A 416 7.02 -22.69 16.15
N GLU A 417 8.27 -22.38 15.79
CA GLU A 417 9.36 -22.10 16.72
C GLU A 417 9.02 -20.88 17.60
N LEU A 418 8.43 -19.82 17.03
CA LEU A 418 7.99 -18.64 17.77
C LEU A 418 6.80 -18.95 18.66
N LEU A 419 5.83 -19.72 18.17
CA LEU A 419 4.64 -20.10 18.93
C LEU A 419 4.95 -21.12 20.06
N SER A 420 6.14 -21.72 20.08
CA SER A 420 6.62 -22.53 21.20
C SER A 420 6.78 -21.69 22.47
N PHE A 421 7.14 -20.39 22.35
CA PHE A 421 7.22 -19.48 23.49
C PHE A 421 5.83 -19.09 23.99
N GLY A 422 5.53 -19.41 25.25
CA GLY A 422 4.22 -19.12 25.87
C GLY A 422 3.81 -17.65 25.79
N ARG A 423 4.78 -16.70 25.87
CA ARG A 423 4.56 -15.26 25.79
C ARG A 423 4.10 -14.82 24.41
N ILE A 424 4.78 -15.27 23.35
CA ILE A 424 4.42 -14.99 21.95
C ILE A 424 3.07 -15.62 21.62
N ARG A 425 2.87 -16.89 22.02
CA ARG A 425 1.59 -17.56 21.83
C ARG A 425 0.43 -16.82 22.50
N ALA A 426 0.60 -16.37 23.75
CA ALA A 426 -0.40 -15.57 24.45
C ALA A 426 -0.67 -14.24 23.73
N PHE A 427 0.37 -13.57 23.22
CA PHE A 427 0.25 -12.33 22.45
C PHE A 427 -0.63 -12.53 21.20
N VAL A 428 -0.37 -13.58 20.40
CA VAL A 428 -1.14 -13.88 19.19
C VAL A 428 -2.59 -14.25 19.52
N PHE A 429 -2.82 -15.15 20.49
CA PHE A 429 -4.18 -15.58 20.86
C PHE A 429 -4.97 -14.51 21.63
N SER A 430 -4.34 -13.46 22.15
CA SER A 430 -5.01 -12.26 22.69
C SER A 430 -5.42 -11.24 21.64
N SER A 431 -5.11 -11.47 20.37
CA SER A 431 -5.50 -10.59 19.27
C SER A 431 -7.02 -10.39 19.23
N LYS A 432 -7.44 -9.14 18.97
CA LYS A 432 -8.85 -8.83 18.70
C LYS A 432 -9.31 -9.28 17.31
N ARG A 433 -8.36 -9.59 16.41
CA ARG A 433 -8.62 -10.13 15.08
C ARG A 433 -8.47 -11.64 15.10
N LEU A 434 -9.37 -12.35 14.45
CA LEU A 434 -9.29 -13.82 14.40
C LEU A 434 -8.25 -14.33 13.39
N ARG A 435 -7.83 -13.53 12.42
CA ARG A 435 -6.87 -13.98 11.39
C ARG A 435 -5.53 -14.47 11.96
N PRO A 436 -4.83 -13.73 12.83
CA PRO A 436 -3.60 -14.23 13.46
C PRO A 436 -3.83 -15.48 14.31
N GLN A 437 -4.95 -15.54 15.06
CA GLN A 437 -5.30 -16.71 15.85
C GLN A 437 -5.54 -17.95 14.97
N ALA A 438 -6.26 -17.76 13.84
CA ALA A 438 -6.53 -18.82 12.86
C ALA A 438 -5.24 -19.35 12.23
N ARG A 439 -4.33 -18.45 11.84
CA ARG A 439 -3.02 -18.82 11.28
C ARG A 439 -2.18 -19.57 12.32
N ALA A 440 -2.11 -19.08 13.56
CA ALA A 440 -1.42 -19.78 14.64
C ALA A 440 -2.03 -21.17 14.92
N ALA A 441 -3.36 -21.29 14.84
CA ALA A 441 -4.04 -22.59 14.99
C ALA A 441 -3.65 -23.55 13.85
N ILE A 442 -3.49 -23.06 12.62
CA ILE A 442 -3.00 -23.85 11.49
C ILE A 442 -1.54 -24.26 11.73
N THR A 443 -0.66 -23.32 12.03
CA THR A 443 0.77 -23.54 12.26
C THR A 443 1.01 -24.56 13.37
N MET A 444 0.21 -24.53 14.45
CA MET A 444 0.28 -25.46 15.58
C MET A 444 -0.57 -26.72 15.41
N ASN A 445 -1.25 -26.92 14.29
CA ASN A 445 -2.24 -27.99 14.08
C ASN A 445 -3.30 -28.08 15.20
N ASN A 446 -3.77 -26.93 15.69
CA ASN A 446 -4.69 -26.82 16.83
C ASN A 446 -6.16 -26.99 16.39
N GLN A 447 -6.63 -28.22 16.33
CA GLN A 447 -8.02 -28.54 15.98
C GLN A 447 -9.06 -28.03 17.00
N ALA A 448 -8.70 -27.87 18.27
CA ALA A 448 -9.64 -27.41 19.30
C ALA A 448 -10.12 -25.97 18.96
N TRP A 449 -9.21 -25.11 18.50
CA TRP A 449 -9.53 -23.72 18.15
C TRP A 449 -10.68 -23.60 17.12
N ILE A 450 -10.65 -24.42 16.07
CA ILE A 450 -11.70 -24.41 15.03
C ILE A 450 -12.96 -25.13 15.51
N LYS A 451 -12.86 -26.23 16.25
CA LYS A 451 -14.02 -26.98 16.75
C LYS A 451 -14.90 -26.14 17.70
N ASP A 452 -14.29 -25.25 18.48
CA ASP A 452 -15.01 -24.32 19.36
C ASP A 452 -15.80 -23.24 18.61
N ARG A 453 -15.39 -22.90 17.36
CA ARG A 453 -15.93 -21.75 16.61
C ARG A 453 -16.80 -22.11 15.42
N LYS A 454 -16.56 -23.26 14.81
CA LYS A 454 -17.22 -23.65 13.54
C LYS A 454 -18.75 -23.65 13.60
N ASN A 455 -19.34 -23.96 14.75
CA ASN A 455 -20.80 -24.03 14.92
C ASN A 455 -21.44 -22.64 15.06
N GLN A 456 -20.63 -21.59 15.27
CA GLN A 456 -21.08 -20.21 15.45
C GLN A 456 -20.68 -19.33 14.26
N LEU A 457 -20.32 -19.92 13.12
CA LEU A 457 -19.75 -19.23 11.96
C LEU A 457 -20.56 -17.98 11.53
N LEU A 458 -21.88 -18.09 11.52
CA LEU A 458 -22.79 -17.00 11.11
C LEU A 458 -22.84 -15.81 12.10
N HIS A 459 -22.36 -15.96 13.32
CA HIS A 459 -22.32 -14.90 14.32
C HIS A 459 -21.10 -13.96 14.16
N TYR A 460 -20.13 -14.37 13.34
CA TYR A 460 -18.92 -13.59 13.09
C TYR A 460 -19.08 -12.63 11.93
N ALA A 461 -18.40 -11.49 11.98
CA ALA A 461 -18.29 -10.55 10.87
C ALA A 461 -17.48 -11.17 9.71
N TYR A 462 -17.62 -10.60 8.49
CA TYR A 462 -17.02 -11.14 7.25
C TYR A 462 -15.55 -11.56 7.40
N TRP A 463 -14.68 -10.66 7.87
CA TRP A 463 -13.26 -10.93 8.00
C TRP A 463 -12.93 -12.03 9.01
N ASP A 464 -13.64 -12.06 10.14
CA ASP A 464 -13.46 -13.08 11.16
C ASP A 464 -14.02 -14.43 10.71
N ARG A 465 -15.14 -14.43 10.00
CA ARG A 465 -15.76 -15.64 9.44
C ARG A 465 -14.83 -16.33 8.46
N ARG A 466 -14.18 -15.57 7.55
CA ARG A 466 -13.19 -16.10 6.61
C ARG A 466 -11.94 -16.66 7.32
N SER A 467 -11.57 -16.05 8.45
CA SER A 467 -10.50 -16.59 9.30
C SER A 467 -10.84 -17.95 9.89
N ILE A 468 -12.10 -18.18 10.27
CA ILE A 468 -12.58 -19.47 10.75
C ILE A 468 -12.63 -20.50 9.60
N LEU A 469 -13.09 -20.09 8.41
CA LEU A 469 -13.07 -20.96 7.23
C LEU A 469 -11.63 -21.37 6.87
N LEU A 470 -10.68 -20.43 6.90
CA LEU A 470 -9.25 -20.72 6.68
C LEU A 470 -8.73 -21.78 7.65
N ALA A 471 -9.04 -21.64 8.94
CA ALA A 471 -8.58 -22.57 9.96
C ALA A 471 -9.13 -24.02 9.82
N ALA A 472 -10.13 -24.23 8.95
CA ALA A 472 -10.62 -25.57 8.64
C ALA A 472 -9.57 -26.48 8.00
N GLN A 473 -8.45 -25.92 7.54
CA GLN A 473 -7.30 -26.69 7.02
C GLN A 473 -6.75 -27.71 8.03
N VAL A 474 -6.88 -27.45 9.35
CA VAL A 474 -6.42 -28.39 10.40
C VAL A 474 -7.36 -29.57 10.62
N LEU A 475 -8.57 -29.55 10.06
CA LEU A 475 -9.51 -30.66 10.14
C LEU A 475 -9.13 -31.76 9.16
N SER A 476 -9.50 -33.03 9.48
CA SER A 476 -9.39 -34.11 8.51
C SER A 476 -10.21 -33.81 7.25
N LYS A 477 -9.84 -34.42 6.12
CA LYS A 477 -10.54 -34.24 4.85
C LYS A 477 -12.04 -34.51 5.00
N ASP A 478 -12.41 -35.61 5.66
CA ASP A 478 -13.82 -36.01 5.86
C ASP A 478 -14.58 -34.98 6.72
N GLU A 479 -13.96 -34.44 7.76
CA GLU A 479 -14.58 -33.41 8.60
C GLU A 479 -14.76 -32.10 7.84
N ARG A 480 -13.76 -31.70 7.05
CA ARG A 480 -13.82 -30.53 6.18
C ARG A 480 -14.98 -30.62 5.20
N GLU A 481 -15.04 -31.70 4.43
CA GLU A 481 -16.08 -31.91 3.41
C GLU A 481 -17.48 -31.95 4.02
N LYS A 482 -17.64 -32.64 5.17
CA LYS A 482 -18.92 -32.70 5.87
C LYS A 482 -19.38 -31.35 6.41
N TRP A 483 -18.44 -30.51 6.88
CA TRP A 483 -18.80 -29.19 7.42
C TRP A 483 -18.95 -28.13 6.34
N LEU A 484 -17.99 -28.00 5.41
CA LEU A 484 -17.97 -26.94 4.40
C LEU A 484 -18.88 -27.24 3.19
N GLY A 485 -19.12 -28.51 2.85
CA GLY A 485 -19.95 -28.89 1.71
C GLY A 485 -21.38 -28.32 1.76
N PRO A 486 -22.11 -28.39 2.89
CA PRO A 486 -23.40 -27.70 3.04
C PRO A 486 -23.30 -26.17 2.94
N ILE A 487 -22.19 -25.56 3.38
CA ILE A 487 -21.93 -24.12 3.31
C ILE A 487 -21.88 -23.64 1.86
N ILE A 488 -21.16 -24.36 1.00
CA ILE A 488 -21.03 -24.03 -0.43
C ILE A 488 -22.40 -24.09 -1.13
N LYS A 489 -23.24 -25.08 -0.78
CA LYS A 489 -24.55 -25.28 -1.39
C LYS A 489 -25.65 -24.37 -0.81
N GLY A 490 -25.46 -23.88 0.41
CA GLY A 490 -26.44 -23.07 1.12
C GLY A 490 -26.49 -21.62 0.62
N GLU A 491 -27.50 -20.87 1.09
CA GLU A 491 -27.68 -19.44 0.77
C GLU A 491 -27.30 -18.51 1.93
N SER A 492 -26.90 -19.06 3.08
CA SER A 492 -26.67 -18.31 4.32
C SER A 492 -25.36 -17.52 4.36
N LEU A 493 -24.44 -17.81 3.45
CA LEU A 493 -23.13 -17.16 3.36
C LEU A 493 -22.96 -16.46 2.01
N ASP A 494 -22.12 -15.41 2.00
CA ASP A 494 -21.79 -14.68 0.79
C ASP A 494 -20.94 -15.50 -0.20
N ARG A 495 -20.74 -14.97 -1.39
CA ARG A 495 -19.99 -15.64 -2.45
C ARG A 495 -18.52 -15.85 -2.07
N MET A 496 -17.90 -14.85 -1.41
CA MET A 496 -16.50 -14.94 -1.01
C MET A 496 -16.30 -16.03 0.02
N ASP A 497 -17.20 -16.18 1.01
CA ASP A 497 -17.16 -17.25 1.98
C ASP A 497 -17.25 -18.63 1.32
N LYS A 498 -18.07 -18.76 0.26
CA LYS A 498 -18.22 -20.02 -0.50
C LYS A 498 -16.95 -20.36 -1.29
N TRP A 499 -16.30 -19.38 -1.91
CA TRP A 499 -15.02 -19.60 -2.59
C TRP A 499 -13.90 -19.93 -1.61
N MET A 500 -13.86 -19.30 -0.43
CA MET A 500 -12.95 -19.70 0.65
C MET A 500 -13.19 -21.14 1.09
N ALA A 501 -14.43 -21.54 1.31
CA ALA A 501 -14.77 -22.90 1.70
C ALA A 501 -14.39 -23.92 0.62
N LYS A 502 -14.63 -23.61 -0.67
CA LYS A 502 -14.23 -24.46 -1.80
C LYS A 502 -12.71 -24.64 -1.87
N TRP A 503 -11.96 -23.52 -1.83
CA TRP A 503 -10.51 -23.54 -1.83
C TRP A 503 -9.93 -24.37 -0.67
N VAL A 504 -10.49 -24.23 0.53
CA VAL A 504 -10.06 -25.01 1.70
C VAL A 504 -10.41 -26.50 1.56
N ILE A 505 -11.56 -26.87 1.00
CA ILE A 505 -11.92 -28.29 0.71
C ILE A 505 -10.91 -28.90 -0.25
N ASP A 506 -10.56 -28.19 -1.32
CA ASP A 506 -9.67 -28.65 -2.37
C ASP A 506 -8.19 -28.68 -1.94
N GLY A 507 -7.90 -28.43 -0.66
CA GLY A 507 -6.58 -28.56 -0.07
C GLY A 507 -5.83 -27.23 0.11
N ALA A 508 -6.48 -26.10 -0.16
CA ALA A 508 -5.91 -24.77 -0.01
C ALA A 508 -4.51 -24.63 -0.68
N PRO A 509 -4.40 -24.83 -2.00
CA PRO A 509 -3.11 -24.74 -2.68
C PRO A 509 -2.54 -23.32 -2.54
N ASP A 510 -1.41 -23.22 -1.85
CA ASP A 510 -0.70 -21.97 -1.62
C ASP A 510 0.25 -21.70 -2.79
N GLU A 511 -0.18 -20.90 -3.75
CA GLU A 511 0.67 -20.41 -4.84
C GLU A 511 0.47 -18.91 -5.04
N PHE A 512 0.89 -18.10 -4.06
CA PHE A 512 1.32 -16.75 -4.41
C PHE A 512 2.67 -16.85 -5.12
N PRO A 513 2.92 -16.06 -6.18
CA PRO A 513 4.25 -15.90 -6.72
C PRO A 513 5.21 -15.61 -5.58
N LEU A 514 6.36 -16.29 -5.55
CA LEU A 514 7.41 -16.01 -4.59
C LEU A 514 7.77 -14.53 -4.69
N ASP A 515 8.04 -13.92 -3.55
CA ASP A 515 8.29 -12.47 -3.39
C ASP A 515 9.53 -11.93 -4.15
N ASP A 516 10.27 -12.79 -4.87
CA ASP A 516 11.51 -12.45 -5.55
C ASP A 516 11.31 -11.54 -6.79
N ASP A 517 10.06 -11.40 -7.27
CA ASP A 517 9.72 -10.58 -8.44
C ASP A 517 8.93 -9.31 -8.07
N LEU A 518 8.91 -8.89 -6.81
CA LEU A 518 8.18 -7.70 -6.40
C LEU A 518 9.02 -6.44 -6.53
N PRO A 519 8.62 -5.48 -7.36
CA PRO A 519 9.36 -4.23 -7.57
C PRO A 519 9.13 -3.18 -6.47
N PHE A 520 8.74 -3.57 -5.24
CA PHE A 520 8.46 -2.60 -4.17
C PHE A 520 9.42 -2.74 -3.01
#